data_4fad1fb1941ab4a23e49d380e9c6a15e
#
_entry.id   4fad1fb1941ab4a23e49d380e9c6a15e
#
_cell.length_a   1.000
_cell.length_b   1.000
_cell.length_c   1.000
_cell.angle_alpha   90.00
_cell.angle_beta   90.00
_cell.angle_gamma   90.00
#
_symmetry.space_group_name_H-M   'P 1'
#
loop_
_entity.id
_entity.type
_entity.pdbx_description
1 polymer ?
#
loop_
_entity_poly.entity_id
_entity_poly.type
_entity_poly.pdbx_seq_one_letter_code
_entity_poly.pdbx_strand_id
1 'polypeptide(L)'
;MSKIGINGFGRIGRLVLRRLLETQDSNTVVAINDLTSPKVLAYLLRHDSNYGGFPWSVDFTEDALIVDGKTIAVYAEKEARHIPWKAAGVDIVVECTGFYTSEEKSRAHLDAGAKKVLISAPAGEMKTIVFNVNDDTIDASDTIISVASCTTNCLAPLAKALHDAFDIKVGTMTTIHAYTGTQALVDGPRGKDLRASRAAAENIIPHTTGAAKAIGLVIPALSGKLKGHAQRVPVKTGSVTELVAILGKKVTVEEVNAALKKATQGNKSFGYTDEEIVSSDVIGSHFGSVFDATQTEVTEAGELQLVKAVAWYDNEYGFVTQLVRTLDKYAAL
;
A
#
# COMPACT_ATOMS: atom_id res chain seq x y z
N MET A 1 -10.99 20.83 4.08
CA MET A 1 -9.66 20.75 4.74
C MET A 1 -9.85 19.91 5.98
N SER A 2 -9.29 18.69 5.99
CA SER A 2 -9.42 17.76 7.11
C SER A 2 -8.15 17.70 7.94
N LYS A 3 -8.33 17.59 9.27
CA LYS A 3 -7.23 17.41 10.22
C LYS A 3 -6.95 15.94 10.39
N ILE A 4 -5.72 15.55 10.11
CA ILE A 4 -5.27 14.16 10.08
C ILE A 4 -4.50 13.81 11.34
N GLY A 5 -4.86 12.69 11.98
CA GLY A 5 -4.05 12.01 12.97
C GLY A 5 -3.35 10.81 12.35
N ILE A 6 -2.09 10.56 12.69
CA ILE A 6 -1.36 9.37 12.25
C ILE A 6 -1.09 8.50 13.49
N ASN A 7 -1.62 7.28 13.50
CA ASN A 7 -1.30 6.30 14.54
C ASN A 7 -0.23 5.33 14.03
N GLY A 8 0.97 5.41 14.60
CA GLY A 8 2.18 4.71 14.15
C GLY A 8 2.98 5.54 13.14
N PHE A 9 4.09 6.12 13.59
CA PHE A 9 4.98 6.93 12.76
C PHE A 9 6.21 6.14 12.30
N GLY A 10 5.96 4.87 11.93
CA GLY A 10 6.92 3.97 11.28
C GLY A 10 7.20 4.35 9.83
N ARG A 11 7.58 3.37 8.99
CA ARG A 11 7.85 3.60 7.56
C ARG A 11 6.67 4.29 6.86
N ILE A 12 5.48 3.67 6.95
CA ILE A 12 4.29 4.16 6.25
C ILE A 12 3.82 5.51 6.80
N GLY A 13 3.70 5.67 8.11
CA GLY A 13 3.25 6.93 8.71
C GLY A 13 4.14 8.14 8.35
N ARG A 14 5.48 7.95 8.33
CA ARG A 14 6.40 9.01 7.90
C ARG A 14 6.25 9.35 6.41
N LEU A 15 6.06 8.34 5.57
CA LEU A 15 5.85 8.56 4.13
C LEU A 15 4.49 9.20 3.84
N VAL A 16 3.45 8.92 4.64
CA VAL A 16 2.15 9.63 4.55
C VAL A 16 2.35 11.13 4.80
N LEU A 17 3.05 11.49 5.88
CA LEU A 17 3.34 12.91 6.15
C LEU A 17 4.16 13.54 5.01
N ARG A 18 5.22 12.85 4.54
CA ARG A 18 6.04 13.31 3.41
C ARG A 18 5.16 13.56 2.18
N ARG A 19 4.31 12.61 1.83
CA ARG A 19 3.48 12.69 0.63
C ARG A 19 2.42 13.80 0.71
N LEU A 20 1.79 14.00 1.87
CA LEU A 20 0.84 15.11 2.09
C LEU A 20 1.51 16.47 1.91
N LEU A 21 2.77 16.63 2.36
CA LEU A 21 3.52 17.88 2.17
C LEU A 21 3.93 18.09 0.71
N GLU A 22 4.32 17.03 0.00
CA GLU A 22 4.70 17.10 -1.42
C GLU A 22 3.51 17.48 -2.32
N THR A 23 2.33 16.99 -2.03
CA THR A 23 1.12 17.32 -2.80
C THR A 23 0.56 18.69 -2.49
N GLN A 24 1.04 19.35 -1.42
CA GLN A 24 0.47 20.60 -0.90
C GLN A 24 -1.03 20.50 -0.69
N ASP A 25 -1.46 19.34 -0.24
CA ASP A 25 -2.87 19.00 -0.07
C ASP A 25 -3.54 19.89 0.97
N SER A 26 -4.86 19.95 0.87
CA SER A 26 -5.71 20.60 1.87
C SER A 26 -5.75 19.86 3.21
N ASN A 27 -5.35 18.59 3.24
CA ASN A 27 -5.31 17.78 4.46
C ASN A 27 -4.04 18.05 5.27
N THR A 28 -4.19 18.32 6.57
CA THR A 28 -3.07 18.70 7.42
C THR A 28 -2.91 17.72 8.58
N VAL A 29 -1.70 17.18 8.76
CA VAL A 29 -1.38 16.37 9.93
C VAL A 29 -1.25 17.28 11.15
N VAL A 30 -2.06 17.03 12.17
CA VAL A 30 -2.09 17.83 13.42
C VAL A 30 -1.61 17.04 14.64
N ALA A 31 -1.64 15.69 14.54
CA ALA A 31 -1.24 14.83 15.63
C ALA A 31 -0.66 13.51 15.14
N ILE A 32 0.29 12.99 15.88
CA ILE A 32 0.93 11.69 15.70
C ILE A 32 0.82 10.95 17.03
N ASN A 33 0.57 9.64 16.98
CA ASN A 33 0.75 8.77 18.13
C ASN A 33 1.81 7.70 17.78
N ASP A 34 2.88 7.66 18.58
CA ASP A 34 3.93 6.64 18.48
C ASP A 34 4.60 6.48 19.85
N LEU A 35 5.01 5.25 20.19
CA LEU A 35 5.65 4.98 21.50
C LEU A 35 7.12 5.44 21.55
N THR A 36 7.62 5.97 20.44
CA THR A 36 8.99 6.47 20.29
C THR A 36 9.03 7.97 20.57
N SER A 37 10.14 8.45 21.15
CA SER A 37 10.27 9.87 21.50
C SER A 37 10.29 10.80 20.27
N PRO A 38 9.78 12.04 20.36
CA PRO A 38 9.81 13.02 19.28
C PRO A 38 11.18 13.25 18.67
N LYS A 39 12.25 13.22 19.48
CA LYS A 39 13.64 13.32 19.02
C LYS A 39 14.00 12.24 18.00
N VAL A 40 13.65 10.98 18.28
CA VAL A 40 13.95 9.85 17.38
C VAL A 40 13.04 9.92 16.14
N LEU A 41 11.77 10.28 16.31
CA LEU A 41 10.84 10.45 15.20
C LEU A 41 11.30 11.56 14.23
N ALA A 42 11.75 12.71 14.76
CA ALA A 42 12.34 13.80 13.98
C ALA A 42 13.58 13.37 13.21
N TYR A 43 14.49 12.61 13.86
CA TYR A 43 15.69 12.07 13.21
C TYR A 43 15.33 11.15 12.04
N LEU A 44 14.41 10.20 12.27
CA LEU A 44 13.98 9.24 11.23
C LEU A 44 13.16 9.89 10.11
N LEU A 45 12.53 11.05 10.36
CA LEU A 45 11.86 11.83 9.32
C LEU A 45 12.86 12.57 8.44
N ARG A 46 13.93 13.14 9.04
CA ARG A 46 15.00 13.84 8.30
C ARG A 46 15.81 12.92 7.40
N HIS A 47 16.02 11.68 7.83
CA HIS A 47 16.93 10.74 7.17
C HIS A 47 16.21 9.45 6.80
N ASP A 48 16.17 9.15 5.52
CA ASP A 48 15.55 7.94 5.00
C ASP A 48 16.50 7.20 4.05
N SER A 49 16.75 5.92 4.35
CA SER A 49 17.69 5.11 3.57
C SER A 49 17.21 4.77 2.17
N ASN A 50 15.88 4.86 1.93
CA ASN A 50 15.29 4.56 0.63
C ASN A 50 15.09 5.83 -0.22
N TYR A 51 14.64 6.93 0.43
CA TYR A 51 14.17 8.15 -0.26
C TYR A 51 15.03 9.38 0.03
N GLY A 52 16.14 9.19 0.75
CA GLY A 52 17.06 10.29 1.04
C GLY A 52 16.55 11.31 2.06
N GLY A 53 17.17 12.47 2.09
CA GLY A 53 16.84 13.54 3.02
C GLY A 53 15.42 14.07 2.86
N PHE A 54 14.85 14.55 3.96
CA PHE A 54 13.55 15.22 3.96
C PHE A 54 13.75 16.68 3.57
N PRO A 55 13.03 17.21 2.56
CA PRO A 55 13.33 18.54 2.01
C PRO A 55 12.84 19.72 2.86
N TRP A 56 11.99 19.48 3.85
CA TRP A 56 11.47 20.50 4.75
C TRP A 56 12.21 20.50 6.08
N SER A 57 12.15 21.64 6.80
CA SER A 57 12.71 21.74 8.14
C SER A 57 11.99 20.81 9.12
N VAL A 58 12.74 20.18 10.00
CA VAL A 58 12.19 19.34 11.06
C VAL A 58 12.90 19.67 12.36
N ASP A 59 12.13 20.03 13.38
CA ASP A 59 12.57 20.21 14.76
C ASP A 59 11.59 19.48 15.70
N PHE A 60 11.84 19.48 16.98
CA PHE A 60 11.03 18.80 17.97
C PHE A 60 11.06 19.47 19.35
N THR A 61 10.01 19.26 20.11
CA THR A 61 9.92 19.51 21.55
C THR A 61 9.78 18.19 22.31
N GLU A 62 9.49 18.23 23.61
CA GLU A 62 9.24 17.02 24.39
C GLU A 62 7.95 16.28 23.94
N ASP A 63 6.98 17.00 23.38
CA ASP A 63 5.63 16.55 23.07
C ASP A 63 5.17 16.86 21.61
N ALA A 64 6.07 17.33 20.75
CA ALA A 64 5.71 17.68 19.39
C ALA A 64 6.87 17.53 18.38
N LEU A 65 6.50 17.38 17.12
CA LEU A 65 7.36 17.66 15.96
C LEU A 65 7.01 19.06 15.42
N ILE A 66 8.03 19.78 14.96
CA ILE A 66 7.87 21.05 14.23
C ILE A 66 8.33 20.78 12.80
N VAL A 67 7.41 20.73 11.87
CA VAL A 67 7.68 20.40 10.46
C VAL A 67 7.26 21.57 9.60
N ASP A 68 8.22 22.15 8.85
CA ASP A 68 7.99 23.32 8.03
C ASP A 68 7.34 24.48 8.82
N GLY A 69 7.80 24.68 10.08
CA GLY A 69 7.28 25.69 11.01
C GLY A 69 5.91 25.35 11.63
N LYS A 70 5.29 24.22 11.28
CA LYS A 70 4.00 23.79 11.83
C LYS A 70 4.20 22.78 12.94
N THR A 71 3.51 22.98 14.06
CA THR A 71 3.55 22.08 15.22
C THR A 71 2.59 20.91 15.01
N ILE A 72 3.09 19.69 15.19
CA ILE A 72 2.35 18.43 15.15
C ILE A 72 2.48 17.80 16.54
N ALA A 73 1.39 17.66 17.28
CA ALA A 73 1.42 17.04 18.61
C ALA A 73 1.85 15.57 18.51
N VAL A 74 2.66 15.11 19.46
CA VAL A 74 3.10 13.70 19.54
C VAL A 74 2.60 13.10 20.86
N TYR A 75 1.79 12.07 20.73
CA TYR A 75 1.29 11.28 21.84
C TYR A 75 2.00 9.92 21.88
N ALA A 76 2.01 9.27 23.06
CA ALA A 76 2.65 7.97 23.27
C ALA A 76 1.69 6.99 23.97
N GLU A 77 0.45 6.93 23.48
CA GLU A 77 -0.58 6.06 24.03
C GLU A 77 -0.55 4.67 23.39
N LYS A 78 -0.53 3.64 24.23
CA LYS A 78 -0.56 2.22 23.77
C LYS A 78 -1.93 1.81 23.28
N GLU A 79 -2.99 2.31 23.92
CA GLU A 79 -4.38 1.98 23.64
C GLU A 79 -5.00 3.10 22.80
N ALA A 80 -5.47 2.78 21.61
CA ALA A 80 -6.00 3.77 20.66
C ALA A 80 -7.16 4.60 21.25
N ARG A 81 -7.97 4.01 22.12
CA ARG A 81 -9.09 4.70 22.79
C ARG A 81 -8.67 5.85 23.73
N HIS A 82 -7.40 5.85 24.16
CA HIS A 82 -6.85 6.87 25.06
C HIS A 82 -6.13 7.98 24.33
N ILE A 83 -5.89 7.84 23.02
CA ILE A 83 -5.25 8.88 22.22
C ILE A 83 -6.21 10.08 22.15
N PRO A 84 -5.77 11.30 22.48
CA PRO A 84 -6.68 12.44 22.58
C PRO A 84 -7.04 13.06 21.23
N TRP A 85 -7.54 12.24 20.28
CA TRP A 85 -7.90 12.69 18.92
C TRP A 85 -8.92 13.83 18.94
N LYS A 86 -9.91 13.75 19.85
CA LYS A 86 -10.92 14.81 20.01
C LYS A 86 -10.29 16.13 20.42
N ALA A 87 -9.39 16.11 21.39
CA ALA A 87 -8.73 17.33 21.89
C ALA A 87 -7.80 17.94 20.82
N ALA A 88 -7.13 17.09 20.01
CA ALA A 88 -6.32 17.52 18.88
C ALA A 88 -7.16 17.98 17.68
N GLY A 89 -8.48 17.78 17.71
CA GLY A 89 -9.39 18.13 16.63
C GLY A 89 -9.21 17.28 15.39
N VAL A 90 -8.78 16.02 15.53
CA VAL A 90 -8.56 15.10 14.40
C VAL A 90 -9.89 14.69 13.77
N ASP A 91 -9.99 14.84 12.46
CA ASP A 91 -11.14 14.38 11.68
C ASP A 91 -10.94 12.93 11.22
N ILE A 92 -9.77 12.61 10.66
CA ILE A 92 -9.47 11.28 10.10
C ILE A 92 -8.18 10.76 10.72
N VAL A 93 -8.22 9.52 11.21
CA VAL A 93 -7.01 8.79 11.64
C VAL A 93 -6.51 7.92 10.49
N VAL A 94 -5.23 8.06 10.14
CA VAL A 94 -4.51 7.09 9.30
C VAL A 94 -3.84 6.08 10.22
N GLU A 95 -4.34 4.85 10.23
CA GLU A 95 -3.84 3.76 11.07
C GLU A 95 -2.67 3.06 10.38
N CYS A 96 -1.46 3.23 10.91
CA CYS A 96 -0.20 2.74 10.35
C CYS A 96 0.58 1.80 11.28
N THR A 97 0.00 1.36 12.41
CA THR A 97 0.68 0.46 13.35
C THR A 97 0.65 -1.00 12.94
N GLY A 98 -0.36 -1.40 12.16
CA GLY A 98 -0.66 -2.79 11.83
C GLY A 98 -1.33 -3.58 12.96
N PHE A 99 -1.70 -2.94 14.09
CA PHE A 99 -2.41 -3.60 15.22
C PHE A 99 -3.93 -3.50 15.10
N TYR A 100 -4.44 -2.40 14.59
CA TYR A 100 -5.88 -2.11 14.45
C TYR A 100 -6.35 -2.44 13.03
N THR A 101 -6.23 -3.71 12.64
CA THR A 101 -6.51 -4.21 11.29
C THR A 101 -7.84 -4.96 11.20
N SER A 102 -8.86 -4.49 11.89
CA SER A 102 -10.26 -4.91 11.75
C SER A 102 -11.17 -3.76 12.11
N GLU A 103 -12.41 -3.80 11.63
CA GLU A 103 -13.42 -2.78 11.97
C GLU A 103 -13.60 -2.66 13.48
N GLU A 104 -13.76 -3.79 14.17
CA GLU A 104 -13.94 -3.85 15.63
C GLU A 104 -12.82 -3.15 16.38
N LYS A 105 -11.54 -3.47 16.06
CA LYS A 105 -10.39 -2.87 16.71
C LYS A 105 -10.27 -1.37 16.39
N SER A 106 -10.50 -1.01 15.13
CA SER A 106 -10.35 0.37 14.65
C SER A 106 -11.40 1.32 15.21
N ARG A 107 -12.55 0.80 15.70
CA ARG A 107 -13.55 1.62 16.43
C ARG A 107 -12.96 2.35 17.62
N ALA A 108 -11.89 1.85 18.24
CA ALA A 108 -11.18 2.52 19.32
C ALA A 108 -10.75 3.96 18.97
N HIS A 109 -10.44 4.23 17.69
CA HIS A 109 -10.12 5.58 17.23
C HIS A 109 -11.36 6.49 17.14
N LEU A 110 -12.51 5.92 16.77
CA LEU A 110 -13.79 6.65 16.77
C LEU A 110 -14.21 6.96 18.21
N ASP A 111 -14.05 6.00 19.13
CA ASP A 111 -14.31 6.18 20.57
C ASP A 111 -13.42 7.28 21.17
N ALA A 112 -12.20 7.43 20.67
CA ALA A 112 -11.25 8.49 21.02
C ALA A 112 -11.57 9.85 20.36
N GLY A 113 -12.61 9.91 19.53
CA GLY A 113 -13.17 11.13 18.97
C GLY A 113 -12.77 11.49 17.55
N ALA A 114 -12.09 10.60 16.83
CA ALA A 114 -11.96 10.73 15.37
C ALA A 114 -13.32 10.49 14.68
N LYS A 115 -13.55 11.12 13.53
CA LYS A 115 -14.77 10.93 12.75
C LYS A 115 -14.67 9.74 11.79
N LYS A 116 -13.48 9.52 11.24
CA LYS A 116 -13.19 8.49 10.24
C LYS A 116 -11.84 7.83 10.50
N VAL A 117 -11.67 6.60 10.01
CA VAL A 117 -10.42 5.85 10.08
C VAL A 117 -10.06 5.28 8.72
N LEU A 118 -8.82 5.49 8.28
CA LEU A 118 -8.23 4.90 7.09
C LEU A 118 -7.12 3.93 7.49
N ILE A 119 -7.30 2.63 7.26
CA ILE A 119 -6.35 1.59 7.66
C ILE A 119 -5.37 1.33 6.53
N SER A 120 -4.06 1.45 6.79
CA SER A 120 -2.97 1.25 5.84
C SER A 120 -2.54 -0.22 5.68
N ALA A 121 -3.44 -1.16 5.91
CA ALA A 121 -3.18 -2.60 5.86
C ALA A 121 -4.45 -3.37 5.50
N PRO A 122 -4.33 -4.64 5.03
CA PRO A 122 -5.50 -5.52 4.89
C PRO A 122 -6.21 -5.68 6.24
N ALA A 123 -7.53 -5.53 6.25
CA ALA A 123 -8.33 -5.45 7.49
C ALA A 123 -9.53 -6.43 7.51
N GLY A 124 -9.32 -7.67 7.06
CA GLY A 124 -10.37 -8.69 7.01
C GLY A 124 -11.35 -8.48 5.87
N GLU A 125 -12.63 -8.74 6.12
CA GLU A 125 -13.70 -8.68 5.11
C GLU A 125 -14.46 -7.33 5.12
N MET A 126 -13.85 -6.30 5.67
CA MET A 126 -14.41 -4.95 5.67
C MET A 126 -14.22 -4.25 4.33
N LYS A 127 -14.86 -3.08 4.18
CA LYS A 127 -14.76 -2.25 2.99
C LYS A 127 -13.29 -1.94 2.68
N THR A 128 -12.84 -2.43 1.53
CA THR A 128 -11.45 -2.36 1.09
C THR A 128 -11.39 -1.61 -0.24
N ILE A 129 -10.55 -0.59 -0.30
CA ILE A 129 -10.45 0.33 -1.43
C ILE A 129 -9.06 0.25 -2.06
N VAL A 130 -9.04 0.20 -3.39
CA VAL A 130 -7.87 0.45 -4.21
C VAL A 130 -8.18 1.62 -5.15
N PHE A 131 -7.40 2.68 -5.09
CA PHE A 131 -7.62 3.89 -5.86
C PHE A 131 -7.60 3.61 -7.38
N ASN A 132 -8.53 4.21 -8.14
CA ASN A 132 -8.79 3.96 -9.56
C ASN A 132 -9.22 2.52 -9.92
N VAL A 133 -9.62 1.72 -8.93
CA VAL A 133 -10.20 0.38 -9.16
C VAL A 133 -11.63 0.30 -8.66
N ASN A 134 -11.87 0.68 -7.39
CA ASN A 134 -13.19 0.68 -6.76
C ASN A 134 -13.38 1.85 -5.77
N ASP A 135 -12.60 2.89 -5.86
CA ASP A 135 -12.69 4.07 -4.99
C ASP A 135 -13.97 4.89 -5.20
N ASP A 136 -14.69 4.65 -6.30
CA ASP A 136 -16.03 5.17 -6.56
C ASP A 136 -17.09 4.57 -5.62
N THR A 137 -16.78 3.46 -4.96
CA THR A 137 -17.65 2.82 -3.97
C THR A 137 -17.59 3.45 -2.58
N ILE A 138 -16.66 4.40 -2.33
CA ILE A 138 -16.60 5.10 -1.04
C ILE A 138 -17.84 5.96 -0.86
N ASP A 139 -18.48 5.81 0.28
CA ASP A 139 -19.69 6.51 0.64
C ASP A 139 -19.48 7.42 1.87
N ALA A 140 -20.26 8.50 1.99
CA ALA A 140 -20.17 9.45 3.11
C ALA A 140 -20.46 8.78 4.48
N SER A 141 -21.21 7.69 4.50
CA SER A 141 -21.53 6.89 5.70
C SER A 141 -20.38 5.96 6.12
N ASP A 142 -19.38 5.75 5.26
CA ASP A 142 -18.22 4.93 5.62
C ASP A 142 -17.40 5.63 6.71
N THR A 143 -17.30 5.02 7.87
CA THR A 143 -16.50 5.56 8.98
C THR A 143 -15.14 4.89 9.13
N ILE A 144 -14.99 3.66 8.64
CA ILE A 144 -13.74 2.89 8.68
C ILE A 144 -13.57 2.18 7.35
N ILE A 145 -12.47 2.44 6.64
CA ILE A 145 -12.11 1.76 5.40
C ILE A 145 -10.66 1.30 5.42
N SER A 146 -10.35 0.25 4.66
CA SER A 146 -8.98 -0.23 4.44
C SER A 146 -8.52 0.13 3.04
N VAL A 147 -7.25 0.49 2.87
CA VAL A 147 -6.61 0.66 1.55
C VAL A 147 -5.81 -0.59 1.14
N ALA A 148 -6.14 -1.74 1.69
CA ALA A 148 -5.51 -3.02 1.38
C ALA A 148 -3.98 -3.04 1.64
N SER A 149 -3.24 -3.87 0.90
CA SER A 149 -1.78 -3.95 0.93
C SER A 149 -1.15 -3.31 -0.30
N CYS A 150 0.17 -3.06 -0.23
CA CYS A 150 0.96 -2.62 -1.39
C CYS A 150 0.83 -3.60 -2.57
N THR A 151 0.89 -4.90 -2.31
CA THR A 151 0.72 -5.94 -3.34
C THR A 151 -0.67 -5.92 -3.95
N THR A 152 -1.73 -5.69 -3.15
CA THR A 152 -3.10 -5.54 -3.68
C THR A 152 -3.22 -4.30 -4.56
N ASN A 153 -2.58 -3.19 -4.18
CA ASN A 153 -2.56 -1.96 -4.98
C ASN A 153 -1.79 -2.11 -6.30
N CYS A 154 -0.83 -3.05 -6.37
CA CYS A 154 -0.17 -3.42 -7.62
C CYS A 154 -1.03 -4.37 -8.46
N LEU A 155 -1.53 -5.44 -7.85
CA LEU A 155 -2.26 -6.49 -8.56
C LEU A 155 -3.63 -6.03 -9.08
N ALA A 156 -4.37 -5.22 -8.33
CA ALA A 156 -5.75 -4.89 -8.66
C ALA A 156 -5.91 -4.11 -9.99
N PRO A 157 -5.14 -3.06 -10.29
CA PRO A 157 -5.22 -2.39 -11.58
C PRO A 157 -4.87 -3.32 -12.74
N LEU A 158 -3.82 -4.13 -12.60
CA LEU A 158 -3.39 -5.11 -13.61
C LEU A 158 -4.48 -6.16 -13.84
N ALA A 159 -4.99 -6.78 -12.78
CA ALA A 159 -6.01 -7.82 -12.85
C ALA A 159 -7.35 -7.28 -13.40
N LYS A 160 -7.73 -6.04 -13.01
CA LYS A 160 -8.93 -5.39 -13.54
C LYS A 160 -8.81 -5.17 -15.04
N ALA A 161 -7.72 -4.56 -15.50
CA ALA A 161 -7.51 -4.28 -16.92
C ALA A 161 -7.48 -5.56 -17.77
N LEU A 162 -6.83 -6.61 -17.28
CA LEU A 162 -6.78 -7.90 -17.96
C LEU A 162 -8.15 -8.60 -17.96
N HIS A 163 -8.88 -8.53 -16.85
CA HIS A 163 -10.23 -9.11 -16.73
C HIS A 163 -11.24 -8.40 -17.61
N ASP A 164 -11.26 -7.06 -17.58
CA ASP A 164 -12.20 -6.26 -18.36
C ASP A 164 -12.00 -6.47 -19.88
N ALA A 165 -10.74 -6.68 -20.32
CA ALA A 165 -10.45 -6.89 -21.74
C ALA A 165 -10.67 -8.34 -22.20
N PHE A 166 -10.38 -9.33 -21.33
CA PHE A 166 -10.23 -10.73 -21.77
C PHE A 166 -10.88 -11.76 -20.84
N ASP A 167 -11.54 -11.35 -19.76
CA ASP A 167 -12.23 -12.20 -18.78
C ASP A 167 -11.35 -13.29 -18.15
N ILE A 168 -10.64 -12.95 -17.09
CA ILE A 168 -9.85 -13.92 -16.32
C ILE A 168 -10.77 -15.02 -15.80
N LYS A 169 -10.50 -16.28 -16.15
CA LYS A 169 -11.20 -17.47 -15.67
C LYS A 169 -10.61 -18.00 -14.37
N VAL A 170 -9.31 -18.14 -14.32
CA VAL A 170 -8.53 -18.58 -13.16
C VAL A 170 -7.09 -18.10 -13.31
N GLY A 171 -6.39 -17.90 -12.22
CA GLY A 171 -5.00 -17.49 -12.27
C GLY A 171 -4.27 -17.68 -10.93
N THR A 172 -2.96 -17.51 -11.02
CA THR A 172 -2.07 -17.44 -9.85
C THR A 172 -1.19 -16.21 -9.97
N MET A 173 -0.89 -15.61 -8.81
CA MET A 173 0.08 -14.52 -8.77
C MET A 173 1.25 -14.87 -7.86
N THR A 174 2.42 -14.44 -8.25
CA THR A 174 3.61 -14.46 -7.42
C THR A 174 4.11 -13.03 -7.26
N THR A 175 4.33 -12.58 -6.02
CA THR A 175 5.05 -11.33 -5.81
C THR A 175 6.46 -11.62 -5.32
N ILE A 176 7.45 -11.12 -6.05
CA ILE A 176 8.86 -11.05 -5.63
C ILE A 176 9.00 -9.70 -4.92
N HIS A 177 9.07 -9.76 -3.59
CA HIS A 177 8.84 -8.60 -2.74
C HIS A 177 10.07 -8.23 -1.93
N ALA A 178 10.37 -6.95 -1.86
CA ALA A 178 11.41 -6.43 -0.96
C ALA A 178 11.16 -6.86 0.49
N TYR A 179 12.22 -6.99 1.28
CA TYR A 179 12.07 -7.27 2.71
C TYR A 179 11.36 -6.12 3.44
N THR A 180 10.72 -6.44 4.55
CA THR A 180 9.99 -5.45 5.37
C THR A 180 10.33 -5.61 6.84
N GLY A 181 9.96 -4.63 7.66
CA GLY A 181 10.22 -4.62 9.11
C GLY A 181 9.62 -5.78 9.91
N THR A 182 8.77 -6.62 9.29
CA THR A 182 8.24 -7.83 9.91
C THR A 182 9.24 -9.00 9.92
N GLN A 183 10.30 -8.92 9.12
CA GLN A 183 11.33 -9.95 9.00
C GLN A 183 12.49 -9.69 9.98
N ALA A 184 13.22 -10.73 10.32
CA ALA A 184 14.42 -10.63 11.15
C ALA A 184 15.59 -10.05 10.35
N LEU A 185 16.35 -9.14 10.93
CA LEU A 185 17.59 -8.62 10.31
C LEU A 185 18.67 -9.70 10.28
N VAL A 186 18.89 -10.39 11.42
CA VAL A 186 19.71 -11.59 11.57
C VAL A 186 18.82 -12.72 12.06
N ASP A 187 19.27 -13.97 12.01
CA ASP A 187 18.50 -15.12 12.50
C ASP A 187 18.03 -14.86 13.95
N GLY A 188 16.71 -14.81 14.14
CA GLY A 188 16.13 -14.48 15.44
C GLY A 188 14.60 -14.63 15.43
N PRO A 189 13.97 -14.90 16.57
CA PRO A 189 12.56 -15.26 16.64
C PRO A 189 11.65 -14.14 16.14
N ARG A 190 10.70 -14.48 15.25
CA ARG A 190 9.59 -13.64 14.78
C ARG A 190 8.26 -14.35 15.02
N GLY A 191 7.85 -14.37 16.28
CA GLY A 191 6.62 -15.04 16.70
C GLY A 191 6.60 -16.52 16.30
N LYS A 192 5.56 -16.95 15.61
CA LYS A 192 5.38 -18.34 15.13
C LYS A 192 5.87 -18.56 13.69
N ASP A 193 6.30 -17.53 12.98
CA ASP A 193 6.75 -17.62 11.60
C ASP A 193 8.26 -17.96 11.56
N LEU A 194 8.54 -19.24 11.32
CA LEU A 194 9.91 -19.75 11.27
C LEU A 194 10.70 -19.18 10.07
N ARG A 195 10.04 -18.91 8.95
CA ARG A 195 10.71 -18.35 7.76
C ARG A 195 11.03 -16.86 7.95
N ALA A 196 10.11 -16.08 8.50
CA ALA A 196 10.35 -14.67 8.82
C ALA A 196 11.42 -14.49 9.93
N SER A 197 11.76 -15.56 10.66
CA SER A 197 12.83 -15.58 11.66
C SER A 197 14.25 -15.67 11.08
N ARG A 198 14.39 -15.85 9.76
CA ARG A 198 15.66 -15.91 9.08
C ARG A 198 16.09 -14.54 8.58
N ALA A 199 17.41 -14.34 8.46
CA ALA A 199 18.03 -13.09 8.03
C ALA A 199 17.50 -12.62 6.65
N ALA A 200 16.81 -11.48 6.65
CA ALA A 200 16.07 -10.99 5.48
C ALA A 200 16.97 -10.59 4.31
N ALA A 201 18.18 -10.06 4.61
CA ALA A 201 19.12 -9.59 3.59
C ALA A 201 20.01 -10.71 3.02
N GLU A 202 19.86 -11.96 3.50
CA GLU A 202 20.70 -13.10 3.12
C GLU A 202 19.90 -14.22 2.45
N ASN A 203 18.58 -14.15 2.44
CA ASN A 203 17.74 -15.26 2.05
C ASN A 203 16.60 -14.85 1.11
N ILE A 204 16.23 -15.75 0.18
CA ILE A 204 14.92 -15.75 -0.46
C ILE A 204 13.96 -16.47 0.49
N ILE A 205 12.94 -15.76 0.96
CA ILE A 205 12.04 -16.25 2.01
C ILE A 205 10.61 -16.40 1.45
N PRO A 206 10.12 -17.63 1.24
CA PRO A 206 8.72 -17.86 0.90
C PRO A 206 7.79 -17.33 1.99
N HIS A 207 6.76 -16.60 1.60
CA HIS A 207 5.84 -15.94 2.52
C HIS A 207 4.40 -16.00 1.99
N THR A 208 3.42 -16.03 2.86
CA THR A 208 2.02 -15.91 2.47
C THR A 208 1.70 -14.48 2.05
N THR A 209 0.72 -14.32 1.16
CA THR A 209 0.12 -13.04 0.84
C THR A 209 -1.40 -13.14 0.81
N GLY A 210 -2.07 -12.19 1.43
CA GLY A 210 -3.52 -12.03 1.34
C GLY A 210 -3.98 -11.28 0.09
N ALA A 211 -3.06 -10.82 -0.77
CA ALA A 211 -3.40 -9.96 -1.90
C ALA A 211 -4.36 -10.62 -2.88
N ALA A 212 -4.17 -11.89 -3.23
CA ALA A 212 -5.07 -12.60 -4.13
C ALA A 212 -6.49 -12.76 -3.55
N LYS A 213 -6.61 -12.98 -2.22
CA LYS A 213 -7.92 -13.00 -1.54
C LYS A 213 -8.55 -11.61 -1.53
N ALA A 214 -7.75 -10.58 -1.26
CA ALA A 214 -8.22 -9.20 -1.20
C ALA A 214 -8.72 -8.68 -2.57
N ILE A 215 -8.25 -9.25 -3.70
CA ILE A 215 -8.78 -8.91 -5.02
C ILE A 215 -10.29 -9.14 -5.11
N GLY A 216 -10.81 -10.20 -4.51
CA GLY A 216 -12.25 -10.48 -4.50
C GLY A 216 -13.09 -9.42 -3.75
N LEU A 217 -12.48 -8.68 -2.81
CA LEU A 217 -13.14 -7.57 -2.10
C LEU A 217 -13.20 -6.29 -2.97
N VAL A 218 -12.20 -6.10 -3.84
CA VAL A 218 -12.06 -4.89 -4.68
C VAL A 218 -12.66 -5.11 -6.07
N ILE A 219 -12.61 -6.35 -6.59
CA ILE A 219 -13.14 -6.75 -7.89
C ILE A 219 -13.96 -8.02 -7.67
N PRO A 220 -15.24 -7.91 -7.31
CA PRO A 220 -16.08 -9.07 -6.97
C PRO A 220 -16.12 -10.17 -8.05
N ALA A 221 -16.03 -9.79 -9.34
CA ALA A 221 -15.97 -10.72 -10.46
C ALA A 221 -14.76 -11.67 -10.44
N LEU A 222 -13.70 -11.33 -9.69
CA LEU A 222 -12.50 -12.14 -9.50
C LEU A 222 -12.48 -12.91 -8.17
N SER A 223 -13.56 -12.88 -7.40
CA SER A 223 -13.63 -13.61 -6.14
C SER A 223 -13.43 -15.11 -6.36
N GLY A 224 -12.46 -15.70 -5.64
CA GLY A 224 -12.11 -17.11 -5.73
C GLY A 224 -11.33 -17.54 -6.98
N LYS A 225 -11.18 -16.67 -7.99
CA LYS A 225 -10.48 -16.99 -9.24
C LYS A 225 -8.96 -16.91 -9.14
N LEU A 226 -8.43 -16.16 -8.18
CA LEU A 226 -6.99 -15.94 -8.04
C LEU A 226 -6.45 -16.56 -6.74
N LYS A 227 -5.27 -17.18 -6.82
CA LYS A 227 -4.44 -17.56 -5.68
C LYS A 227 -3.08 -16.88 -5.79
N GLY A 228 -2.34 -16.80 -4.67
CA GLY A 228 -1.03 -16.18 -4.73
C GLY A 228 -0.17 -16.43 -3.50
N HIS A 229 1.12 -16.17 -3.69
CA HIS A 229 2.14 -16.24 -2.66
C HIS A 229 3.20 -15.16 -2.89
N ALA A 230 4.08 -14.98 -1.91
CA ALA A 230 5.18 -14.03 -1.97
C ALA A 230 6.52 -14.75 -1.83
N GLN A 231 7.54 -14.21 -2.49
CA GLN A 231 8.94 -14.51 -2.24
C GLN A 231 9.61 -13.21 -1.75
N ARG A 232 10.05 -13.18 -0.50
CA ARG A 232 10.82 -12.04 0.02
C ARG A 232 12.25 -12.18 -0.45
N VAL A 233 12.82 -11.09 -0.98
CA VAL A 233 14.18 -11.07 -1.56
C VAL A 233 15.03 -9.96 -0.91
N PRO A 234 16.38 -10.07 -0.98
CA PRO A 234 17.32 -9.13 -0.36
C PRO A 234 17.41 -7.76 -1.05
N VAL A 235 16.26 -7.08 -1.22
CA VAL A 235 16.20 -5.69 -1.72
C VAL A 235 15.44 -4.81 -0.74
N LYS A 236 15.83 -3.55 -0.62
CA LYS A 236 15.30 -2.63 0.40
C LYS A 236 13.89 -2.11 0.09
N THR A 237 13.59 -1.89 -1.18
CA THR A 237 12.28 -1.52 -1.73
C THR A 237 12.30 -1.73 -3.24
N GLY A 238 11.14 -1.68 -3.89
CA GLY A 238 10.98 -2.10 -5.29
C GLY A 238 10.65 -3.58 -5.37
N SER A 239 9.43 -3.88 -5.75
CA SER A 239 8.84 -5.23 -5.82
C SER A 239 8.20 -5.45 -7.19
N VAL A 240 8.00 -6.71 -7.56
CA VAL A 240 7.33 -7.09 -8.81
C VAL A 240 6.25 -8.12 -8.54
N THR A 241 5.14 -8.03 -9.27
CA THR A 241 4.06 -9.02 -9.26
C THR A 241 3.92 -9.62 -10.64
N GLU A 242 3.95 -10.95 -10.70
CA GLU A 242 3.63 -11.74 -11.88
C GLU A 242 2.22 -12.31 -11.74
N LEU A 243 1.35 -12.06 -12.69
CA LEU A 243 0.03 -12.65 -12.80
C LEU A 243 0.02 -13.60 -13.99
N VAL A 244 -0.19 -14.89 -13.70
CA VAL A 244 -0.36 -15.93 -14.74
C VAL A 244 -1.82 -16.35 -14.71
N ALA A 245 -2.50 -16.26 -15.85
CA ALA A 245 -3.94 -16.52 -15.93
C ALA A 245 -4.35 -17.24 -17.21
N ILE A 246 -5.46 -17.98 -17.11
CA ILE A 246 -6.27 -18.47 -18.22
C ILE A 246 -7.37 -17.42 -18.47
N LEU A 247 -7.47 -16.96 -19.71
CA LEU A 247 -8.43 -15.95 -20.14
C LEU A 247 -9.65 -16.59 -20.82
N GLY A 248 -10.70 -15.81 -21.02
CA GLY A 248 -11.94 -16.24 -21.67
C GLY A 248 -11.84 -16.41 -23.17
N LYS A 249 -10.76 -15.95 -23.79
CA LYS A 249 -10.44 -16.11 -25.21
C LYS A 249 -8.93 -16.20 -25.41
N LYS A 250 -8.50 -16.76 -26.53
CA LYS A 250 -7.09 -16.71 -26.95
C LYS A 250 -6.71 -15.29 -27.33
N VAL A 251 -5.49 -14.93 -27.02
CA VAL A 251 -4.90 -13.60 -27.25
C VAL A 251 -3.46 -13.72 -27.71
N THR A 252 -2.93 -12.67 -28.32
CA THR A 252 -1.49 -12.51 -28.59
C THR A 252 -0.83 -11.59 -27.55
N VAL A 253 0.50 -11.57 -27.51
CA VAL A 253 1.28 -10.63 -26.68
C VAL A 253 0.91 -9.19 -27.03
N GLU A 254 0.80 -8.88 -28.31
CA GLU A 254 0.47 -7.54 -28.82
C GLU A 254 -0.92 -7.10 -28.37
N GLU A 255 -1.92 -8.00 -28.40
CA GLU A 255 -3.28 -7.70 -27.95
C GLU A 255 -3.31 -7.42 -26.43
N VAL A 256 -2.59 -8.22 -25.64
CA VAL A 256 -2.47 -7.99 -24.17
C VAL A 256 -1.80 -6.65 -23.92
N ASN A 257 -0.64 -6.39 -24.53
CA ASN A 257 0.09 -5.15 -24.34
C ASN A 257 -0.71 -3.92 -24.78
N ALA A 258 -1.43 -3.99 -25.90
CA ALA A 258 -2.28 -2.91 -26.37
C ALA A 258 -3.45 -2.61 -25.41
N ALA A 259 -4.11 -3.65 -24.90
CA ALA A 259 -5.20 -3.50 -23.96
C ALA A 259 -4.74 -2.89 -22.62
N LEU A 260 -3.63 -3.39 -22.08
CA LEU A 260 -3.08 -2.90 -20.81
C LEU A 260 -2.51 -1.48 -20.99
N LYS A 261 -1.80 -1.17 -22.09
CA LYS A 261 -1.37 0.19 -22.42
C LYS A 261 -2.54 1.17 -22.46
N LYS A 262 -3.65 0.76 -23.08
CA LYS A 262 -4.87 1.57 -23.12
C LYS A 262 -5.43 1.82 -21.69
N ALA A 263 -5.42 0.82 -20.81
CA ALA A 263 -5.92 0.94 -19.45
C ALA A 263 -5.06 1.86 -18.58
N THR A 264 -3.80 2.09 -18.92
CA THR A 264 -2.92 3.03 -18.21
C THR A 264 -3.11 4.49 -18.62
N GLN A 265 -3.75 4.77 -19.75
CA GLN A 265 -3.93 6.12 -20.25
C GLN A 265 -4.81 6.96 -19.32
N GLY A 266 -4.23 8.05 -18.79
CA GLY A 266 -4.91 8.92 -17.82
C GLY A 266 -5.09 8.31 -16.43
N ASN A 267 -4.63 7.10 -16.19
CA ASN A 267 -4.74 6.41 -14.91
C ASN A 267 -3.60 6.83 -13.96
N LYS A 268 -3.94 7.43 -12.83
CA LYS A 268 -2.95 7.90 -11.85
C LYS A 268 -2.31 6.78 -11.03
N SER A 269 -2.96 5.60 -10.96
CA SER A 269 -2.50 4.46 -10.17
C SER A 269 -1.79 3.39 -10.99
N PHE A 270 -2.06 3.34 -12.29
CA PHE A 270 -1.58 2.31 -13.21
C PHE A 270 -0.73 2.93 -14.31
N GLY A 271 0.57 2.68 -14.26
CA GLY A 271 1.57 3.14 -15.23
C GLY A 271 1.92 2.04 -16.24
N TYR A 272 2.74 2.41 -17.24
CA TYR A 272 3.20 1.56 -18.32
C TYR A 272 4.68 1.76 -18.57
N THR A 273 5.40 0.69 -18.87
CA THR A 273 6.74 0.75 -19.43
C THR A 273 6.91 -0.25 -20.57
N ASP A 274 7.71 0.09 -21.57
CA ASP A 274 8.27 -0.77 -22.61
C ASP A 274 9.81 -0.76 -22.58
N GLU A 275 10.38 -0.28 -21.48
CA GLU A 275 11.80 -0.35 -21.16
C GLU A 275 12.10 -1.55 -20.25
N GLU A 276 13.27 -2.15 -20.40
CA GLU A 276 13.76 -3.27 -19.58
C GLU A 276 14.22 -2.77 -18.20
N ILE A 277 13.24 -2.39 -17.34
CA ILE A 277 13.51 -1.86 -16.00
C ILE A 277 13.74 -2.98 -14.98
N VAL A 278 14.34 -2.59 -13.84
CA VAL A 278 14.56 -3.45 -12.68
C VAL A 278 13.98 -2.79 -11.42
N SER A 279 14.01 -3.50 -10.28
CA SER A 279 13.36 -3.07 -9.04
C SER A 279 13.79 -1.69 -8.52
N SER A 280 15.04 -1.27 -8.78
CA SER A 280 15.55 0.05 -8.36
C SER A 280 14.93 1.21 -9.14
N ASP A 281 14.46 0.97 -10.36
CA ASP A 281 13.91 2.01 -11.24
C ASP A 281 12.51 2.47 -10.81
N VAL A 282 11.82 1.65 -10.01
CA VAL A 282 10.49 2.01 -9.48
C VAL A 282 10.54 2.64 -8.08
N ILE A 283 11.72 2.83 -7.51
CA ILE A 283 11.88 3.51 -6.20
C ILE A 283 11.44 4.96 -6.32
N GLY A 284 10.50 5.38 -5.46
CA GLY A 284 9.90 6.71 -5.50
C GLY A 284 8.78 6.87 -6.55
N SER A 285 8.42 5.79 -7.27
CA SER A 285 7.29 5.83 -8.19
C SER A 285 5.99 6.21 -7.49
N HIS A 286 5.22 7.09 -8.13
CA HIS A 286 3.89 7.50 -7.68
C HIS A 286 2.76 6.57 -8.15
N PHE A 287 3.07 5.57 -8.97
CA PHE A 287 2.11 4.56 -9.39
C PHE A 287 2.01 3.45 -8.35
N GLY A 288 0.82 2.92 -8.14
CA GLY A 288 0.62 1.72 -7.34
C GLY A 288 1.06 0.45 -8.09
N SER A 289 1.06 0.54 -9.43
CA SER A 289 1.35 -0.55 -10.35
C SER A 289 1.93 0.03 -11.65
N VAL A 290 3.04 -0.52 -12.14
CA VAL A 290 3.63 -0.16 -13.44
C VAL A 290 3.69 -1.41 -14.28
N PHE A 291 2.80 -1.54 -15.28
CA PHE A 291 2.77 -2.67 -16.20
C PHE A 291 4.02 -2.68 -17.08
N ASP A 292 4.70 -3.82 -17.13
CA ASP A 292 5.89 -4.05 -17.94
C ASP A 292 5.54 -4.86 -19.19
N ALA A 293 5.47 -4.18 -20.33
CA ALA A 293 5.10 -4.81 -21.60
C ALA A 293 6.20 -5.73 -22.14
N THR A 294 7.44 -5.60 -21.68
CA THR A 294 8.56 -6.44 -22.10
C THR A 294 8.51 -7.85 -21.51
N GLN A 295 7.74 -8.01 -20.41
CA GLN A 295 7.62 -9.27 -19.66
C GLN A 295 6.32 -10.04 -19.95
N THR A 296 5.51 -9.57 -20.90
CA THR A 296 4.29 -10.27 -21.29
C THR A 296 4.63 -11.54 -22.05
N GLU A 297 4.08 -12.67 -21.61
CA GLU A 297 4.26 -13.96 -22.28
C GLU A 297 2.91 -14.63 -22.53
N VAL A 298 2.81 -15.29 -23.66
CA VAL A 298 1.68 -16.14 -24.05
C VAL A 298 2.21 -17.52 -24.39
N THR A 299 1.78 -18.52 -23.61
CA THR A 299 2.19 -19.92 -23.79
C THR A 299 0.98 -20.75 -24.18
N GLU A 300 1.09 -21.56 -25.23
CA GLU A 300 -0.01 -22.39 -25.74
C GLU A 300 0.28 -23.88 -25.63
N ALA A 301 -0.78 -24.63 -25.34
CA ALA A 301 -0.78 -26.10 -25.39
C ALA A 301 -2.15 -26.59 -25.88
N GLY A 302 -2.27 -26.83 -27.19
CA GLY A 302 -3.54 -27.17 -27.85
C GLY A 302 -4.58 -26.05 -27.68
N GLU A 303 -5.71 -26.36 -27.05
CA GLU A 303 -6.76 -25.37 -26.78
C GLU A 303 -6.47 -24.47 -25.56
N LEU A 304 -5.51 -24.87 -24.73
CA LEU A 304 -5.15 -24.13 -23.53
C LEU A 304 -4.16 -23.02 -23.86
N GLN A 305 -4.33 -21.89 -23.18
CA GLN A 305 -3.42 -20.75 -23.26
C GLN A 305 -3.21 -20.16 -21.87
N LEU A 306 -1.96 -19.93 -21.50
CA LEU A 306 -1.54 -19.19 -20.32
C LEU A 306 -1.01 -17.82 -20.73
N VAL A 307 -1.46 -16.80 -20.06
CA VAL A 307 -0.96 -15.44 -20.23
C VAL A 307 -0.28 -15.01 -18.94
N LYS A 308 0.98 -14.57 -19.05
CA LYS A 308 1.73 -13.91 -17.97
C LYS A 308 1.76 -12.41 -18.22
N ALA A 309 1.37 -11.63 -17.23
CA ALA A 309 1.50 -10.18 -17.21
C ALA A 309 2.23 -9.75 -15.94
N VAL A 310 3.12 -8.78 -16.04
CA VAL A 310 4.04 -8.36 -14.98
C VAL A 310 3.83 -6.91 -14.64
N ALA A 311 3.84 -6.57 -13.36
CA ALA A 311 3.81 -5.19 -12.91
C ALA A 311 4.79 -4.95 -11.76
N TRP A 312 5.51 -3.82 -11.84
CA TRP A 312 6.42 -3.31 -10.82
C TRP A 312 5.72 -2.35 -9.89
N TYR A 313 6.22 -2.22 -8.67
CA TYR A 313 5.73 -1.25 -7.70
C TYR A 313 6.75 -0.90 -6.63
N ASP A 314 6.78 0.37 -6.23
CA ASP A 314 7.40 0.72 -4.95
C ASP A 314 6.44 0.35 -3.82
N ASN A 315 6.78 -0.68 -3.07
CA ASN A 315 5.93 -1.23 -2.01
C ASN A 315 5.74 -0.30 -0.80
N GLU A 316 6.52 0.77 -0.71
CA GLU A 316 6.37 1.82 0.30
C GLU A 316 5.77 3.09 -0.31
N TYR A 317 6.49 3.77 -1.22
CA TYR A 317 6.10 5.08 -1.73
C TYR A 317 4.92 5.04 -2.70
N GLY A 318 4.91 4.06 -3.61
CA GLY A 318 3.80 3.85 -4.55
C GLY A 318 2.51 3.53 -3.81
N PHE A 319 2.59 2.67 -2.79
CA PHE A 319 1.45 2.36 -1.91
C PHE A 319 0.96 3.59 -1.15
N VAL A 320 1.86 4.34 -0.50
CA VAL A 320 1.49 5.55 0.25
C VAL A 320 0.86 6.59 -0.67
N THR A 321 1.31 6.70 -1.91
CA THR A 321 0.69 7.61 -2.88
C THR A 321 -0.77 7.24 -3.15
N GLN A 322 -1.10 5.94 -3.26
CA GLN A 322 -2.50 5.50 -3.42
C GLN A 322 -3.31 5.72 -2.14
N LEU A 323 -2.68 5.50 -0.98
CA LEU A 323 -3.29 5.78 0.33
C LEU A 323 -3.69 7.26 0.44
N VAL A 324 -2.77 8.18 0.11
CA VAL A 324 -3.04 9.62 0.17
C VAL A 324 -4.14 10.02 -0.81
N ARG A 325 -4.12 9.53 -2.05
CA ARG A 325 -5.21 9.76 -3.02
C ARG A 325 -6.57 9.26 -2.53
N THR A 326 -6.59 8.11 -1.86
CA THR A 326 -7.82 7.59 -1.23
C THR A 326 -8.23 8.45 -0.04
N LEU A 327 -7.26 8.90 0.78
CA LEU A 327 -7.51 9.81 1.89
C LEU A 327 -8.15 11.12 1.41
N ASP A 328 -7.65 11.71 0.32
CA ASP A 328 -8.19 12.95 -0.25
C ASP A 328 -9.64 12.80 -0.66
N LYS A 329 -9.96 11.71 -1.35
CA LYS A 329 -11.35 11.39 -1.74
C LYS A 329 -12.23 11.15 -0.52
N TYR A 330 -11.72 10.41 0.47
CA TYR A 330 -12.44 10.07 1.70
C TYR A 330 -12.67 11.30 2.60
N ALA A 331 -11.75 12.24 2.58
CA ALA A 331 -11.85 13.51 3.31
C ALA A 331 -12.82 14.51 2.66
N ALA A 332 -13.11 14.36 1.37
CA ALA A 332 -14.01 15.22 0.63
C ALA A 332 -15.51 14.83 0.80
N LEU A 333 -15.78 13.65 1.33
CA LEU A 333 -17.11 13.13 1.66
C LEU A 333 -17.48 13.42 3.11
#